data_1b02e4a86666612cc5259e85328bc2f8
#
_entry.id   1b02e4a86666612cc5259e85328bc2f8
#
_cell.length_a   1.000
_cell.length_b   1.000
_cell.length_c   1.000
_cell.angle_alpha   90.00
_cell.angle_beta   90.00
_cell.angle_gamma   90.00
#
_symmetry.space_group_name_H-M   'P 1'
#
loop_
_entity.id
_entity.type
_entity.pdbx_description
1 polymer ?
#
loop_
_entity_poly.entity_id
_entity_poly.type
_entity_poly.pdbx_seq_one_letter_code
_entity_poly.pdbx_strand_id
1 'polypeptide(L)'
;LSFLNSRLNVSGDAYVRNTTDMLVPGKTLPAVYGAASPQQNAGDLRTKGYELVVSWKDQFDLKGKPFNYGVSFVLGDAVSEITRYDNPNKLLANHYEGKRFGEIWGYRIDGFFKTDEEAANWKIDQKLVNTQIQKAPGEWGHLRAGDLKFRDLNGDGVISPGKKTADDPGDMEIIGNSEPRYNYGLNLNASWNGFDVSAFFQGIGRRDWYPSANADKFWGPYSRPYFSFTPKNFNDLVWTPENPDAYFPLLRG
;
A
#
# COMPACT_ATOMS: atom_id res chain seq x y z
N LEU A 1 -21.07 25.66 -9.22
CA LEU A 1 -22.52 25.80 -9.06
C LEU A 1 -22.83 26.39 -7.70
N SER A 2 -23.79 27.33 -7.65
CA SER A 2 -24.26 27.97 -6.42
C SER A 2 -25.75 27.72 -6.25
N PHE A 3 -26.16 27.38 -5.03
CA PHE A 3 -27.55 27.08 -4.66
C PHE A 3 -27.95 27.81 -3.38
N LEU A 4 -29.23 27.90 -3.10
CA LEU A 4 -29.80 28.40 -1.86
C LEU A 4 -29.31 29.81 -1.50
N ASN A 5 -29.41 30.77 -2.44
CA ASN A 5 -28.89 32.14 -2.31
C ASN A 5 -27.38 32.16 -1.99
N SER A 6 -26.61 31.33 -2.70
CA SER A 6 -25.15 31.19 -2.55
C SER A 6 -24.68 30.66 -1.19
N ARG A 7 -25.58 30.06 -0.39
CA ARG A 7 -25.16 29.38 0.84
C ARG A 7 -24.45 28.06 0.56
N LEU A 8 -24.93 27.27 -0.41
CA LEU A 8 -24.28 26.05 -0.88
C LEU A 8 -23.56 26.31 -2.20
N ASN A 9 -22.25 26.07 -2.23
CA ASN A 9 -21.44 26.11 -3.43
C ASN A 9 -20.80 24.76 -3.66
N VAL A 10 -20.87 24.29 -4.90
CA VAL A 10 -20.27 23.01 -5.35
C VAL A 10 -19.43 23.27 -6.59
N SER A 11 -18.18 22.85 -6.55
CA SER A 11 -17.27 22.81 -7.69
C SER A 11 -16.74 21.39 -7.87
N GLY A 12 -16.69 20.92 -9.09
CA GLY A 12 -16.17 19.62 -9.43
C GLY A 12 -15.43 19.65 -10.75
N ASP A 13 -14.24 19.07 -10.77
CA ASP A 13 -13.37 18.95 -11.93
C ASP A 13 -12.96 17.49 -12.13
N ALA A 14 -12.88 17.06 -13.39
CA ALA A 14 -12.31 15.79 -13.77
C ALA A 14 -11.30 16.02 -14.88
N TYR A 15 -10.15 15.38 -14.80
CA TYR A 15 -9.06 15.63 -15.72
C TYR A 15 -8.33 14.37 -16.15
N VAL A 16 -7.71 14.45 -17.33
CA VAL A 16 -6.73 13.49 -17.83
C VAL A 16 -5.48 14.27 -18.20
N ARG A 17 -4.36 13.92 -17.57
CA ARG A 17 -3.05 14.51 -17.86
C ARG A 17 -2.13 13.44 -18.43
N ASN A 18 -1.57 13.70 -19.61
CA ASN A 18 -0.52 12.89 -20.20
C ASN A 18 0.82 13.61 -19.99
N THR A 19 1.78 12.93 -19.41
CA THR A 19 3.16 13.39 -19.28
C THR A 19 4.00 12.50 -20.15
N THR A 20 4.69 13.08 -21.12
CA THR A 20 5.49 12.36 -22.13
C THR A 20 6.97 12.68 -21.98
N ASP A 21 7.80 11.80 -22.52
CA ASP A 21 9.25 12.01 -22.63
C ASP A 21 9.93 12.28 -21.28
N MET A 22 9.43 11.64 -20.21
CA MET A 22 10.07 11.73 -18.91
C MET A 22 11.45 11.08 -18.93
N LEU A 23 12.39 11.70 -18.22
CA LEU A 23 13.73 11.13 -18.00
C LEU A 23 13.61 9.89 -17.09
N VAL A 24 14.00 8.76 -17.62
CA VAL A 24 14.05 7.49 -16.90
C VAL A 24 15.43 6.83 -17.12
N PRO A 25 15.86 5.92 -16.24
CA PRO A 25 17.08 5.16 -16.49
C PRO A 25 17.01 4.48 -17.87
N GLY A 26 18.03 4.67 -18.68
CA GLY A 26 18.15 3.99 -19.97
C GLY A 26 18.42 2.50 -19.83
N LYS A 27 18.61 1.82 -20.96
CA LYS A 27 18.96 0.38 -20.97
C LYS A 27 20.19 0.13 -20.13
N THR A 28 20.15 -0.93 -19.33
CA THR A 28 21.31 -1.37 -18.54
C THR A 28 22.50 -1.62 -19.46
N LEU A 29 23.58 -0.91 -19.22
CA LEU A 29 24.83 -1.12 -19.97
C LEU A 29 25.53 -2.37 -19.44
N PRO A 30 26.26 -3.11 -20.30
CA PRO A 30 27.13 -4.20 -19.86
C PRO A 30 28.11 -3.73 -18.78
N ALA A 31 28.39 -4.58 -17.79
CA ALA A 31 29.27 -4.24 -16.66
C ALA A 31 30.67 -3.76 -17.08
N VAL A 32 31.16 -4.17 -18.25
CA VAL A 32 32.44 -3.74 -18.83
C VAL A 32 32.49 -2.24 -19.15
N TYR A 33 31.35 -1.57 -19.23
CA TYR A 33 31.29 -0.13 -19.48
C TYR A 33 31.73 0.72 -18.28
N GLY A 34 31.67 0.17 -17.06
CA GLY A 34 32.15 0.84 -15.85
C GLY A 34 31.40 2.12 -15.48
N ALA A 35 30.28 2.42 -16.13
CA ALA A 35 29.47 3.61 -15.90
C ALA A 35 27.98 3.26 -15.69
N ALA A 36 27.27 4.11 -14.94
CA ALA A 36 25.83 4.01 -14.83
C ALA A 36 25.14 4.28 -16.17
N SER A 37 24.00 3.64 -16.40
CA SER A 37 23.21 3.89 -17.60
C SER A 37 22.75 5.36 -17.66
N PRO A 38 22.93 6.05 -18.81
CA PRO A 38 22.45 7.41 -18.96
C PRO A 38 20.92 7.46 -18.87
N GLN A 39 20.41 8.58 -18.44
CA GLN A 39 18.96 8.81 -18.48
C GLN A 39 18.52 9.07 -19.92
N GLN A 40 17.32 8.64 -20.25
CA GLN A 40 16.69 8.80 -21.56
C GLN A 40 15.25 9.30 -21.42
N ASN A 41 14.76 10.04 -22.40
CA ASN A 41 13.37 10.47 -22.50
C ASN A 41 12.48 9.32 -23.02
N ALA A 42 12.28 8.32 -22.16
CA ALA A 42 11.71 7.03 -22.55
C ALA A 42 10.55 6.57 -21.63
N GLY A 43 10.00 7.44 -20.83
CA GLY A 43 8.86 7.16 -19.96
C GLY A 43 7.68 8.08 -20.24
N ASP A 44 6.46 7.51 -20.32
CA ASP A 44 5.22 8.27 -20.39
C ASP A 44 4.26 7.82 -19.30
N LEU A 45 3.48 8.78 -18.81
CA LEU A 45 2.53 8.58 -17.73
C LEU A 45 1.19 9.20 -18.09
N ARG A 46 0.11 8.52 -17.78
CA ARG A 46 -1.24 9.06 -17.83
C ARG A 46 -1.84 9.12 -16.43
N THR A 47 -2.23 10.30 -16.02
CA THR A 47 -2.94 10.51 -14.75
C THR A 47 -4.39 10.85 -15.04
N LYS A 48 -5.32 10.14 -14.40
CA LYS A 48 -6.75 10.46 -14.38
C LYS A 48 -7.13 10.83 -12.97
N GLY A 49 -7.82 11.95 -12.79
CA GLY A 49 -8.21 12.41 -11.48
C GLY A 49 -9.50 13.21 -11.49
N TYR A 50 -10.00 13.44 -10.29
CA TYR A 50 -11.13 14.34 -10.05
C TYR A 50 -10.89 15.13 -8.76
N GLU A 51 -11.53 16.29 -8.68
CA GLU A 51 -11.55 17.15 -7.52
C GLU A 51 -12.98 17.60 -7.25
N LEU A 52 -13.39 17.62 -6.00
CA LEU A 52 -14.71 18.07 -5.55
C LEU A 52 -14.52 19.03 -4.39
N VAL A 53 -15.19 20.17 -4.47
CA VAL A 53 -15.27 21.14 -3.37
C VAL A 53 -16.74 21.39 -3.08
N VAL A 54 -17.15 21.19 -1.84
CA VAL A 54 -18.48 21.52 -1.36
C VAL A 54 -18.33 22.48 -0.19
N SER A 55 -18.96 23.66 -0.29
CA SER A 55 -18.92 24.63 0.79
C SER A 55 -20.33 25.14 1.14
N TRP A 56 -20.55 25.27 2.42
CA TRP A 56 -21.73 25.84 3.01
C TRP A 56 -21.38 27.08 3.83
N LYS A 57 -22.13 28.15 3.71
CA LYS A 57 -22.01 29.37 4.52
C LYS A 57 -23.41 29.85 4.88
N ASP A 58 -23.62 30.16 6.15
CA ASP A 58 -24.90 30.71 6.60
C ASP A 58 -24.71 31.59 7.83
N GLN A 59 -25.77 32.30 8.19
CA GLN A 59 -25.81 33.12 9.39
C GLN A 59 -27.19 33.05 10.04
N PHE A 60 -27.23 33.21 11.33
CA PHE A 60 -28.47 33.41 12.11
C PHE A 60 -28.24 34.37 13.28
N ASP A 61 -29.32 34.91 13.83
CA ASP A 61 -29.22 35.74 15.01
C ASP A 61 -29.06 34.87 16.27
N LEU A 62 -28.03 35.18 17.07
CA LEU A 62 -27.79 34.55 18.35
C LEU A 62 -27.70 35.63 19.41
N LYS A 63 -28.74 35.75 20.25
CA LYS A 63 -28.84 36.76 21.33
C LYS A 63 -28.69 38.19 20.82
N GLY A 64 -29.36 38.53 19.71
CA GLY A 64 -29.33 39.87 19.12
C GLY A 64 -28.05 40.22 18.37
N LYS A 65 -27.17 39.25 18.06
CA LYS A 65 -25.94 39.41 17.29
C LYS A 65 -25.80 38.34 16.23
N PRO A 66 -25.27 38.68 15.03
CA PRO A 66 -25.11 37.71 13.97
C PRO A 66 -24.08 36.63 14.35
N PHE A 67 -24.47 35.37 14.24
CA PHE A 67 -23.58 34.23 14.28
C PHE A 67 -23.38 33.77 12.83
N ASN A 68 -22.15 33.85 12.33
CA ASN A 68 -21.77 33.39 11.00
C ASN A 68 -21.04 32.06 11.13
N TYR A 69 -21.30 31.12 10.23
CA TYR A 69 -20.57 29.87 10.18
C TYR A 69 -20.36 29.39 8.74
N GLY A 70 -19.32 28.63 8.57
CA GLY A 70 -18.99 28.01 7.28
C GLY A 70 -18.35 26.65 7.44
N VAL A 71 -18.66 25.77 6.49
CA VAL A 71 -18.08 24.45 6.35
C VAL A 71 -17.62 24.32 4.91
N SER A 72 -16.40 23.87 4.69
CA SER A 72 -15.90 23.54 3.34
C SER A 72 -15.23 22.19 3.36
N PHE A 73 -15.69 21.30 2.50
CA PHE A 73 -15.13 19.97 2.28
C PHE A 73 -14.49 19.92 0.91
N VAL A 74 -13.26 19.39 0.85
CA VAL A 74 -12.50 19.16 -0.38
C VAL A 74 -12.18 17.68 -0.47
N LEU A 75 -12.38 17.08 -1.62
CA LEU A 75 -12.01 15.70 -1.92
C LEU A 75 -11.30 15.66 -3.27
N GLY A 76 -10.13 15.08 -3.33
CA GLY A 76 -9.40 14.84 -4.57
C GLY A 76 -8.86 13.42 -4.64
N ASP A 77 -8.88 12.84 -5.84
CA ASP A 77 -8.29 11.54 -6.09
C ASP A 77 -7.70 11.46 -7.49
N ALA A 78 -6.58 10.75 -7.62
CA ALA A 78 -5.93 10.54 -8.91
C ALA A 78 -5.27 9.17 -9.00
N VAL A 79 -5.27 8.59 -10.19
CA VAL A 79 -4.57 7.36 -10.54
C VAL A 79 -3.63 7.63 -11.70
N SER A 80 -2.37 7.27 -11.53
CA SER A 80 -1.34 7.37 -12.56
C SER A 80 -0.97 5.98 -13.07
N GLU A 81 -0.94 5.83 -14.39
CA GLU A 81 -0.62 4.60 -15.12
C GLU A 81 0.52 4.89 -16.09
N ILE A 82 1.49 4.00 -16.14
CA ILE A 82 2.62 4.07 -17.07
C ILE A 82 2.12 3.65 -18.44
N THR A 83 2.25 4.52 -19.43
CA THR A 83 1.80 4.26 -20.81
C THR A 83 2.94 3.96 -21.78
N ARG A 84 4.19 4.23 -21.38
CA ARG A 84 5.40 3.84 -22.12
C ARG A 84 6.56 3.64 -21.15
N TYR A 85 7.24 2.51 -21.25
CA TYR A 85 8.50 2.21 -20.55
C TYR A 85 9.21 1.06 -21.24
N ASP A 86 10.55 1.09 -21.31
CA ASP A 86 11.35 0.02 -21.94
C ASP A 86 11.53 -1.18 -20.99
N ASN A 87 10.49 -1.96 -20.86
CA ASN A 87 10.46 -3.23 -20.13
C ASN A 87 9.49 -4.21 -20.84
N PRO A 88 9.89 -4.74 -22.01
CA PRO A 88 8.99 -5.55 -22.84
C PRO A 88 8.55 -6.84 -22.16
N ASN A 89 9.35 -7.38 -21.24
CA ASN A 89 9.01 -8.58 -20.47
C ASN A 89 8.17 -8.25 -19.22
N LYS A 90 7.83 -7.00 -18.97
CA LYS A 90 7.07 -6.52 -17.81
C LYS A 90 7.60 -7.06 -16.47
N LEU A 91 8.91 -7.06 -16.29
CA LEU A 91 9.54 -7.47 -15.03
C LEU A 91 9.00 -6.63 -13.88
N LEU A 92 8.49 -7.28 -12.82
CA LEU A 92 7.84 -6.63 -11.67
C LEU A 92 8.78 -5.72 -10.87
N ALA A 93 10.10 -6.01 -10.91
CA ALA A 93 11.11 -5.20 -10.24
C ALA A 93 11.25 -3.78 -10.81
N ASN A 94 10.76 -3.55 -12.03
CA ASN A 94 10.86 -2.29 -12.76
C ASN A 94 9.46 -1.70 -13.04
N HIS A 95 9.45 -0.52 -13.65
CA HIS A 95 8.28 -0.01 -14.31
C HIS A 95 7.98 -0.80 -15.58
N TYR A 96 6.71 -0.90 -15.96
CA TYR A 96 6.26 -1.52 -17.20
C TYR A 96 4.98 -0.83 -17.69
N GLU A 97 4.70 -0.95 -18.97
CA GLU A 97 3.49 -0.41 -19.58
C GLU A 97 2.23 -1.07 -18.98
N GLY A 98 1.28 -0.27 -18.54
CA GLY A 98 0.08 -0.69 -17.83
C GLY A 98 0.21 -0.73 -16.30
N LYS A 99 1.42 -0.55 -15.75
CA LYS A 99 1.63 -0.50 -14.29
C LYS A 99 1.03 0.77 -13.71
N ARG A 100 0.22 0.62 -12.66
CA ARG A 100 -0.20 1.75 -11.83
C ARG A 100 0.92 2.16 -10.91
N PHE A 101 1.12 3.45 -10.75
CA PHE A 101 2.10 3.95 -9.82
C PHE A 101 1.77 3.48 -8.40
N GLY A 102 2.79 3.10 -7.62
CA GLY A 102 2.62 2.68 -6.25
C GLY A 102 2.17 1.22 -6.02
N GLU A 103 1.99 0.40 -7.07
CA GLU A 103 1.64 -1.02 -6.91
C GLU A 103 2.62 -1.76 -6.00
N ILE A 104 2.07 -2.50 -5.04
CA ILE A 104 2.80 -3.40 -4.14
C ILE A 104 2.43 -4.82 -4.51
N TRP A 105 3.40 -5.57 -5.01
CA TRP A 105 3.26 -6.99 -5.33
C TRP A 105 3.70 -7.85 -4.15
N GLY A 106 2.96 -8.90 -3.89
CA GLY A 106 3.27 -9.84 -2.80
C GLY A 106 2.39 -11.07 -2.82
N TYR A 107 2.63 -11.96 -1.88
CA TYR A 107 1.84 -13.17 -1.71
C TYR A 107 0.67 -12.89 -0.78
N ARG A 108 -0.45 -13.55 -1.04
CA ARG A 108 -1.59 -13.54 -0.13
C ARG A 108 -1.51 -14.72 0.83
N ILE A 109 -1.91 -14.50 2.05
CA ILE A 109 -2.02 -15.54 3.07
C ILE A 109 -3.48 -15.80 3.43
N ASP A 110 -3.80 -17.06 3.76
CA ASP A 110 -5.11 -17.50 4.28
C ASP A 110 -5.14 -17.59 5.82
N GLY A 111 -4.10 -17.06 6.48
CA GLY A 111 -3.93 -17.07 7.93
C GLY A 111 -2.78 -17.97 8.36
N PHE A 112 -2.90 -18.52 9.58
CA PHE A 112 -1.92 -19.43 10.17
C PHE A 112 -2.45 -20.85 10.18
N PHE A 113 -1.55 -21.84 10.16
CA PHE A 113 -1.90 -23.20 10.53
C PHE A 113 -2.31 -23.23 12.00
N LYS A 114 -3.47 -23.82 12.29
CA LYS A 114 -4.00 -23.87 13.66
C LYS A 114 -3.43 -25.02 14.46
N THR A 115 -3.07 -26.13 13.80
CA THR A 115 -2.52 -27.33 14.43
C THR A 115 -1.37 -27.90 13.59
N ASP A 116 -0.50 -28.68 14.24
CA ASP A 116 0.59 -29.38 13.56
C ASP A 116 0.04 -30.45 12.60
N GLU A 117 -1.11 -31.05 12.89
CA GLU A 117 -1.79 -31.98 12.00
C GLU A 117 -2.25 -31.30 10.71
N GLU A 118 -2.84 -30.10 10.81
CA GLU A 118 -3.21 -29.30 9.63
C GLU A 118 -1.98 -29.00 8.78
N ALA A 119 -0.89 -28.57 9.41
CA ALA A 119 0.36 -28.26 8.73
C ALA A 119 1.00 -29.48 8.06
N ALA A 120 1.00 -30.64 8.73
CA ALA A 120 1.53 -31.88 8.18
C ALA A 120 0.73 -32.42 7.00
N ASN A 121 -0.58 -32.18 6.98
CA ASN A 121 -1.48 -32.60 5.89
C ASN A 121 -1.54 -31.59 4.74
N TRP A 122 -0.84 -30.45 4.83
CA TRP A 122 -0.83 -29.43 3.80
C TRP A 122 -0.19 -29.93 2.51
N LYS A 123 -0.89 -29.75 1.38
CA LYS A 123 -0.49 -30.32 0.08
C LYS A 123 0.33 -29.36 -0.77
N ILE A 124 0.27 -28.06 -0.46
CA ILE A 124 0.91 -27.02 -1.25
C ILE A 124 2.36 -26.84 -0.77
N ASP A 125 3.30 -26.93 -1.69
CA ASP A 125 4.72 -26.68 -1.40
C ASP A 125 5.00 -25.17 -1.34
N GLN A 126 5.31 -24.66 -0.16
CA GLN A 126 5.63 -23.24 0.07
C GLN A 126 7.09 -22.99 0.48
N LYS A 127 8.00 -23.94 0.19
CA LYS A 127 9.43 -23.83 0.55
C LYS A 127 10.10 -22.62 -0.06
N LEU A 128 9.72 -22.21 -1.27
CA LEU A 128 10.32 -21.07 -1.96
C LEU A 128 10.08 -19.73 -1.25
N VAL A 129 8.98 -19.60 -0.52
CA VAL A 129 8.61 -18.36 0.20
C VAL A 129 8.83 -18.46 1.69
N ASN A 130 8.93 -19.66 2.24
CA ASN A 130 9.24 -19.89 3.65
C ASN A 130 10.71 -20.27 3.82
N THR A 131 11.56 -19.25 3.97
CA THR A 131 13.01 -19.46 4.06
C THR A 131 13.48 -20.23 5.29
N GLN A 132 12.69 -20.30 6.35
CA GLN A 132 13.01 -21.07 7.54
C GLN A 132 12.89 -22.57 7.26
N ILE A 133 11.88 -22.99 6.52
CA ILE A 133 11.72 -24.38 6.07
C ILE A 133 12.87 -24.77 5.13
N GLN A 134 13.36 -23.86 4.31
CA GLN A 134 14.47 -24.14 3.39
C GLN A 134 15.82 -24.36 4.10
N LYS A 135 16.06 -23.64 5.20
CA LYS A 135 17.38 -23.55 5.84
C LYS A 135 17.60 -24.53 6.99
N ALA A 136 16.55 -25.08 7.54
CA ALA A 136 16.62 -25.93 8.72
C ALA A 136 16.21 -27.36 8.37
N PRO A 137 17.15 -28.34 8.25
CA PRO A 137 16.80 -29.75 8.14
C PRO A 137 16.24 -30.28 9.47
N GLY A 138 15.50 -31.38 9.40
CA GLY A 138 14.93 -32.03 10.59
C GLY A 138 13.67 -31.37 11.12
N GLU A 139 13.50 -31.36 12.45
CA GLU A 139 12.29 -30.81 13.11
C GLU A 139 11.94 -29.40 12.74
N TRP A 140 12.93 -28.57 12.43
CA TRP A 140 12.76 -27.16 12.06
C TRP A 140 12.44 -26.94 10.59
N GLY A 141 12.63 -27.96 9.76
CA GLY A 141 12.47 -27.90 8.30
C GLY A 141 11.05 -28.18 7.79
N HIS A 142 10.05 -28.32 8.66
CA HIS A 142 8.67 -28.61 8.27
C HIS A 142 7.70 -27.53 8.78
N LEU A 143 6.53 -27.48 8.14
CA LEU A 143 5.43 -26.62 8.56
C LEU A 143 4.84 -27.09 9.89
N ARG A 144 4.39 -26.13 10.70
CA ARG A 144 3.72 -26.39 11.97
C ARG A 144 2.70 -25.31 12.31
N ALA A 145 1.96 -25.52 13.37
CA ALA A 145 1.02 -24.54 13.90
C ALA A 145 1.69 -23.18 14.09
N GLY A 146 1.01 -22.11 13.69
CA GLY A 146 1.51 -20.75 13.74
C GLY A 146 2.33 -20.30 12.53
N ASP A 147 2.67 -21.19 11.60
CA ASP A 147 3.25 -20.79 10.31
C ASP A 147 2.19 -20.21 9.38
N LEU A 148 2.65 -19.38 8.42
CA LEU A 148 1.79 -18.76 7.40
C LEU A 148 1.30 -19.82 6.40
N LYS A 149 -0.01 -19.79 6.10
CA LYS A 149 -0.60 -20.48 4.95
C LYS A 149 -0.63 -19.53 3.77
N PHE A 150 0.23 -19.76 2.78
CA PHE A 150 0.20 -19.01 1.54
C PHE A 150 -0.86 -19.57 0.59
N ARG A 151 -1.52 -18.66 -0.13
CA ARG A 151 -2.55 -19.01 -1.09
C ARG A 151 -1.90 -19.36 -2.42
N ASP A 152 -2.19 -20.55 -2.93
CA ASP A 152 -1.89 -20.98 -4.28
C ASP A 152 -2.93 -20.34 -5.23
N LEU A 153 -2.49 -19.35 -6.01
CA LEU A 153 -3.37 -18.58 -6.89
C LEU A 153 -3.52 -19.22 -8.26
N ASN A 154 -2.52 -19.92 -8.74
CA ASN A 154 -2.51 -20.54 -10.06
C ASN A 154 -2.94 -22.02 -10.01
N GLY A 155 -2.98 -22.65 -8.83
CA GLY A 155 -3.44 -24.02 -8.61
C GLY A 155 -2.43 -25.10 -8.99
N ASP A 156 -1.14 -24.76 -9.05
CA ASP A 156 -0.08 -25.71 -9.43
C ASP A 156 0.49 -26.52 -8.26
N GLY A 157 0.07 -26.19 -7.03
CA GLY A 157 0.50 -26.86 -5.80
C GLY A 157 1.85 -26.37 -5.26
N VAL A 158 2.42 -25.30 -5.81
CA VAL A 158 3.71 -24.75 -5.39
C VAL A 158 3.63 -23.23 -5.30
N ILE A 159 3.87 -22.67 -4.13
CA ILE A 159 3.94 -21.21 -3.99
C ILE A 159 5.24 -20.68 -4.59
N SER A 160 5.10 -19.93 -5.67
CA SER A 160 6.25 -19.45 -6.44
C SER A 160 6.06 -18.00 -6.95
N PRO A 161 7.15 -17.28 -7.21
CA PRO A 161 7.07 -15.97 -7.86
C PRO A 161 6.90 -16.04 -9.39
N GLY A 162 6.67 -17.22 -9.97
CA GLY A 162 6.67 -17.41 -11.41
C GLY A 162 7.93 -16.86 -12.07
N LYS A 163 7.78 -16.24 -13.22
CA LYS A 163 8.88 -15.52 -13.90
C LYS A 163 9.15 -14.12 -13.36
N LYS A 164 8.41 -13.69 -12.33
CA LYS A 164 8.46 -12.32 -11.78
C LYS A 164 8.12 -11.25 -12.83
N THR A 165 7.19 -11.56 -13.71
CA THR A 165 6.65 -10.65 -14.72
C THR A 165 5.17 -10.42 -14.47
N ALA A 166 4.62 -9.33 -14.99
CA ALA A 166 3.17 -9.07 -14.86
C ALA A 166 2.31 -10.10 -15.59
N ASP A 167 2.86 -10.76 -16.62
CA ASP A 167 2.16 -11.78 -17.41
C ASP A 167 2.34 -13.19 -16.79
N ASP A 168 3.32 -13.40 -15.92
CA ASP A 168 3.56 -14.64 -15.18
C ASP A 168 4.14 -14.32 -13.79
N PRO A 169 3.26 -13.86 -12.85
CA PRO A 169 3.67 -13.50 -11.50
C PRO A 169 3.69 -14.70 -10.53
N GLY A 170 3.36 -15.92 -11.00
CA GLY A 170 3.14 -17.08 -10.14
C GLY A 170 1.99 -16.82 -9.17
N ASP A 171 2.26 -16.97 -7.86
CA ASP A 171 1.27 -16.73 -6.80
C ASP A 171 1.34 -15.31 -6.21
N MET A 172 2.07 -14.41 -6.86
CA MET A 172 2.05 -13.01 -6.47
C MET A 172 0.87 -12.28 -7.12
N GLU A 173 0.27 -11.38 -6.37
CA GLU A 173 -0.75 -10.44 -6.85
C GLU A 173 -0.49 -9.03 -6.32
N ILE A 174 -1.25 -8.04 -6.82
CA ILE A 174 -1.21 -6.68 -6.27
C ILE A 174 -1.93 -6.69 -4.92
N ILE A 175 -1.16 -6.65 -3.83
CA ILE A 175 -1.67 -6.68 -2.45
C ILE A 175 -1.97 -5.30 -1.89
N GLY A 176 -1.50 -4.23 -2.55
CA GLY A 176 -1.75 -2.87 -2.11
C GLY A 176 -1.24 -1.83 -3.09
N ASN A 177 -1.40 -0.56 -2.69
CA ASN A 177 -0.86 0.58 -3.42
C ASN A 177 -0.36 1.65 -2.44
N SER A 178 0.88 2.12 -2.63
CA SER A 178 1.52 3.11 -1.76
C SER A 178 1.14 4.55 -2.06
N GLU A 179 0.45 4.81 -3.18
CA GLU A 179 -0.02 6.15 -3.51
C GLU A 179 -1.23 6.54 -2.66
N PRO A 180 -1.25 7.78 -2.14
CA PRO A 180 -2.38 8.29 -1.38
C PRO A 180 -3.63 8.38 -2.25
N ARG A 181 -4.75 7.85 -1.77
CA ARG A 181 -6.05 7.89 -2.44
C ARG A 181 -7.07 8.60 -1.56
N TYR A 182 -7.99 9.32 -2.22
CA TYR A 182 -9.08 10.04 -1.55
C TYR A 182 -8.52 11.05 -0.54
N ASN A 183 -7.67 11.97 -1.02
CA ASN A 183 -7.19 13.08 -0.21
C ASN A 183 -8.34 14.01 0.11
N TYR A 184 -8.57 14.30 1.39
CA TYR A 184 -9.66 15.17 1.79
C TYR A 184 -9.23 16.22 2.79
N GLY A 185 -9.96 17.33 2.78
CA GLY A 185 -9.83 18.41 3.75
C GLY A 185 -11.21 18.90 4.21
N LEU A 186 -11.31 19.26 5.49
CA LEU A 186 -12.50 19.85 6.08
C LEU A 186 -12.09 21.14 6.80
N ASN A 187 -12.66 22.26 6.35
CA ASN A 187 -12.51 23.55 6.99
C ASN A 187 -13.82 23.92 7.71
N LEU A 188 -13.71 24.27 8.97
CA LEU A 188 -14.80 24.80 9.78
C LEU A 188 -14.44 26.21 10.22
N ASN A 189 -15.36 27.14 10.11
CA ASN A 189 -15.20 28.48 10.65
C ASN A 189 -16.50 28.97 11.28
N ALA A 190 -16.37 29.78 12.33
CA ALA A 190 -17.48 30.43 12.98
C ALA A 190 -17.02 31.77 13.56
N SER A 191 -17.90 32.78 13.50
CA SER A 191 -17.67 34.06 14.15
C SER A 191 -18.91 34.55 14.87
N TRP A 192 -18.69 35.08 16.07
CA TRP A 192 -19.76 35.63 16.89
C TRP A 192 -19.22 36.62 17.90
N ASN A 193 -19.85 37.80 17.98
CA ASN A 193 -19.60 38.79 19.02
C ASN A 193 -18.11 39.16 19.24
N GLY A 194 -17.33 39.27 18.16
CA GLY A 194 -15.90 39.58 18.21
C GLY A 194 -14.98 38.38 18.43
N PHE A 195 -15.54 37.17 18.51
CA PHE A 195 -14.76 35.93 18.55
C PHE A 195 -14.81 35.25 17.18
N ASP A 196 -13.65 34.79 16.71
CA ASP A 196 -13.49 34.03 15.50
C ASP A 196 -12.82 32.69 15.83
N VAL A 197 -13.39 31.60 15.33
CA VAL A 197 -12.86 30.24 15.51
C VAL A 197 -12.73 29.60 14.14
N SER A 198 -11.59 28.96 13.90
CA SER A 198 -11.39 28.12 12.72
C SER A 198 -10.75 26.80 13.10
N ALA A 199 -11.14 25.73 12.40
CA ALA A 199 -10.53 24.42 12.53
C ALA A 199 -10.33 23.82 11.14
N PHE A 200 -9.18 23.21 10.92
CA PHE A 200 -8.83 22.54 9.68
C PHE A 200 -8.44 21.08 9.97
N PHE A 201 -9.04 20.18 9.22
CA PHE A 201 -8.73 18.75 9.24
C PHE A 201 -8.34 18.32 7.85
N GLN A 202 -7.32 17.47 7.74
CA GLN A 202 -6.94 16.84 6.49
C GLN A 202 -6.65 15.36 6.72
N GLY A 203 -6.84 14.57 5.68
CA GLY A 203 -6.57 13.14 5.75
C GLY A 203 -6.49 12.49 4.38
N ILE A 204 -6.14 11.24 4.43
CA ILE A 204 -6.04 10.33 3.28
C ILE A 204 -6.99 9.17 3.57
N GLY A 205 -7.89 8.88 2.61
CA GLY A 205 -8.88 7.81 2.79
C GLY A 205 -8.27 6.42 2.69
N ARG A 206 -7.24 6.26 1.85
CA ARG A 206 -6.52 4.99 1.70
C ARG A 206 -5.07 5.22 1.29
N ARG A 207 -4.17 4.51 1.93
CA ARG A 207 -2.78 4.33 1.53
C ARG A 207 -2.27 3.04 2.13
N ASP A 208 -1.73 2.15 1.30
CA ASP A 208 -1.13 0.94 1.80
C ASP A 208 0.37 1.19 2.05
N TRP A 209 0.88 0.65 3.14
CA TRP A 209 2.30 0.71 3.46
C TRP A 209 2.84 -0.71 3.60
N TYR A 210 3.96 -0.97 2.94
CA TYR A 210 4.68 -2.22 3.05
C TYR A 210 6.09 -1.93 3.61
N PRO A 211 6.49 -2.60 4.70
CA PRO A 211 7.80 -2.38 5.27
C PRO A 211 8.89 -2.82 4.29
N SER A 212 9.89 -1.97 4.07
CA SER A 212 11.02 -2.33 3.22
C SER A 212 11.80 -3.50 3.82
N ALA A 213 12.59 -4.20 3.01
CA ALA A 213 13.46 -5.29 3.45
C ALA A 213 14.45 -4.87 4.57
N ASN A 214 14.75 -3.56 4.68
CA ASN A 214 15.63 -2.98 5.68
C ASN A 214 14.89 -2.44 6.92
N ALA A 215 13.59 -2.72 7.06
CA ALA A 215 12.82 -2.30 8.22
C ALA A 215 13.12 -3.21 9.43
N ASP A 216 14.31 -3.05 10.01
CA ASP A 216 14.82 -3.90 11.11
C ASP A 216 13.87 -3.98 12.31
N LYS A 217 13.15 -2.91 12.62
CA LYS A 217 12.16 -2.90 13.71
C LYS A 217 10.95 -3.78 13.43
N PHE A 218 10.65 -4.03 12.17
CA PHE A 218 9.54 -4.88 11.74
C PHE A 218 9.99 -6.33 11.55
N TRP A 219 11.04 -6.54 10.75
CA TRP A 219 11.53 -7.88 10.41
C TRP A 219 12.52 -8.46 11.41
N GLY A 220 13.15 -7.61 12.23
CA GLY A 220 14.21 -7.97 13.13
C GLY A 220 13.92 -9.18 14.00
N PRO A 221 12.76 -9.27 14.66
CA PRO A 221 12.42 -10.43 15.50
C PRO A 221 12.50 -11.78 14.76
N TYR A 222 12.27 -11.77 13.44
CA TYR A 222 12.30 -12.97 12.59
C TYR A 222 13.63 -13.17 11.87
N SER A 223 14.33 -12.11 11.52
CA SER A 223 15.58 -12.18 10.74
C SER A 223 16.83 -12.08 11.59
N ARG A 224 16.77 -11.38 12.72
CA ARG A 224 17.91 -11.09 13.62
C ARG A 224 17.48 -11.08 15.10
N PRO A 225 16.96 -12.17 15.64
CA PRO A 225 16.36 -12.19 16.98
C PRO A 225 17.31 -11.72 18.10
N TYR A 226 18.62 -11.91 17.94
CA TYR A 226 19.62 -11.53 18.93
C TYR A 226 19.99 -10.05 18.95
N PHE A 227 19.61 -9.28 17.90
CA PHE A 227 19.97 -7.88 17.73
C PHE A 227 18.76 -6.97 17.57
N SER A 228 17.57 -7.52 17.72
CA SER A 228 16.36 -6.77 17.41
C SER A 228 15.73 -6.19 18.66
N PHE A 229 15.29 -4.93 18.53
CA PHE A 229 14.39 -4.34 19.52
C PHE A 229 12.96 -4.69 19.17
N THR A 230 12.25 -5.24 20.14
CA THR A 230 10.81 -5.54 20.01
C THR A 230 9.99 -4.50 20.78
N PRO A 231 8.77 -4.17 20.33
CA PRO A 231 7.82 -3.43 21.15
C PRO A 231 7.56 -4.15 22.48
N LYS A 232 7.25 -3.40 23.53
CA LYS A 232 6.96 -3.97 24.86
C LYS A 232 5.85 -5.00 24.85
N ASN A 233 4.88 -4.83 23.95
CA ASN A 233 3.73 -5.72 23.78
C ASN A 233 3.91 -6.71 22.61
N PHE A 234 5.14 -6.98 22.16
CA PHE A 234 5.37 -7.84 21.00
C PHE A 234 4.82 -9.25 21.19
N ASN A 235 4.94 -9.82 22.40
CA ASN A 235 4.44 -11.16 22.70
C ASN A 235 2.91 -11.27 22.55
N ASP A 236 2.18 -10.16 22.77
CA ASP A 236 0.73 -10.13 22.59
C ASP A 236 0.33 -10.13 21.12
N LEU A 237 1.28 -9.85 20.22
CA LEU A 237 1.08 -9.75 18.77
C LEU A 237 1.56 -10.98 18.00
N VAL A 238 2.25 -11.90 18.68
CA VAL A 238 2.81 -13.12 18.07
C VAL A 238 1.87 -14.30 18.29
N TRP A 239 1.78 -15.14 17.29
CA TRP A 239 0.97 -16.35 17.34
C TRP A 239 1.44 -17.29 18.46
N THR A 240 0.50 -17.75 19.27
CA THR A 240 0.63 -18.85 20.23
C THR A 240 -0.65 -19.68 20.20
N PRO A 241 -0.66 -20.90 20.77
CA PRO A 241 -1.89 -21.69 20.88
C PRO A 241 -3.02 -20.95 21.61
N GLU A 242 -2.67 -20.06 22.56
CA GLU A 242 -3.61 -19.23 23.32
C GLU A 242 -4.02 -17.96 22.56
N ASN A 243 -3.27 -17.55 21.52
CA ASN A 243 -3.53 -16.38 20.69
C ASN A 243 -3.44 -16.75 19.19
N PRO A 244 -4.37 -17.59 18.67
CA PRO A 244 -4.30 -18.12 17.31
C PRO A 244 -4.62 -17.08 16.22
N ASP A 245 -5.21 -15.93 16.59
CA ASP A 245 -5.56 -14.84 15.67
C ASP A 245 -4.60 -13.64 15.79
N ALA A 246 -3.37 -13.89 16.24
CA ALA A 246 -2.34 -12.89 16.38
C ALA A 246 -1.99 -12.20 15.05
N TYR A 247 -1.37 -11.01 15.14
CA TYR A 247 -0.95 -10.28 13.94
C TYR A 247 0.29 -10.90 13.27
N PHE A 248 1.26 -11.38 14.07
CA PHE A 248 2.49 -11.99 13.58
C PHE A 248 2.45 -13.50 13.67
N PRO A 249 3.13 -14.22 12.75
CA PRO A 249 3.26 -15.67 12.81
C PRO A 249 4.04 -16.14 14.05
N LEU A 250 4.10 -17.46 14.25
CA LEU A 250 4.93 -18.10 15.26
C LEU A 250 6.39 -17.62 15.12
N LEU A 251 6.98 -17.19 16.23
CA LEU A 251 8.39 -16.89 16.29
C LEU A 251 9.19 -18.20 16.41
N ARG A 252 9.98 -18.50 15.39
CA ARG A 252 10.89 -19.65 15.41
C ARG A 252 12.26 -19.18 15.91
N GLY A 253 12.68 -19.68 17.04
CA GLY A 253 14.00 -19.44 17.64
C GLY A 253 15.06 -20.36 17.11
#